data_848ff6f843806201aa04c8ad06603bd0
#
_entry.id   848ff6f843806201aa04c8ad06603bd0
#
_cell.length_a   1.000
_cell.length_b   1.000
_cell.length_c   1.000
_cell.angle_alpha   90.00
_cell.angle_beta   90.00
_cell.angle_gamma   90.00
#
_symmetry.space_group_name_H-M   'P 1'
#
loop_
_entity.id
_entity.type
_entity.pdbx_description
1 polymer ?
#
loop_
_entity_poly.entity_id
_entity_poly.type
_entity_poly.pdbx_seq_one_letter_code
_entity_poly.pdbx_strand_id
1 'polypeptide(L)'
;MIFQDNIIKEYLRNVYFISGTACGGKTTVTKALGEKYGIPVYVIDDQFTIHQLMSDKEHQPTMNTIFRDADEFFERSVDEYRKWLLGNKREQLDFVLLDLIKLSRDRVILCDLHIVVEEADSITDPSRIAFMISKPENIVDTYCNRPDHQPFNDFIHSASDFEAAKATCEQTLTELNTEVYNFIKTSGYFWVERDNTRSVADTVALVEKHFGWRLLDDLEIQKVEKGSDLSDELLVFIENCSWDEVKDHMTDLVRNWKFTDWETMFVAKADGKIIGMTSVMKEDYYPRPELMPWISSVFVSENYRGLRVSGKLIDYANEYLRGLGFTQSYIPSEHVGLYERYGYHYINDIVNYGGGTDHLFVKEL
;
A
#
# COMPACT_ATOMS: atom_id res chain seq x y z
N MET A 1 -8.17 24.04 -12.86
CA MET A 1 -8.72 23.83 -11.50
C MET A 1 -7.58 23.26 -10.69
N ILE A 2 -7.25 23.82 -9.54
CA ILE A 2 -6.17 23.29 -8.66
C ILE A 2 -6.87 22.60 -7.49
N PHE A 3 -6.58 21.32 -7.29
CA PHE A 3 -7.05 20.61 -6.10
C PHE A 3 -6.28 21.09 -4.87
N GLN A 4 -6.96 21.15 -3.72
CA GLN A 4 -6.28 21.41 -2.46
C GLN A 4 -5.51 20.17 -2.00
N ASP A 5 -4.32 20.35 -1.44
CA ASP A 5 -3.43 19.24 -1.04
C ASP A 5 -4.10 18.27 -0.06
N ASN A 6 -4.89 18.79 0.89
CA ASN A 6 -5.62 17.94 1.82
C ASN A 6 -6.62 16.99 1.16
N ILE A 7 -7.19 17.38 0.00
CA ILE A 7 -8.10 16.51 -0.77
C ILE A 7 -7.30 15.39 -1.41
N ILE A 8 -6.17 15.71 -2.05
CA ILE A 8 -5.32 14.70 -2.70
C ILE A 8 -4.81 13.70 -1.66
N LYS A 9 -4.29 14.16 -0.53
CA LYS A 9 -3.83 13.30 0.58
C LYS A 9 -4.91 12.37 1.10
N GLU A 10 -6.14 12.88 1.25
CA GLU A 10 -7.28 12.07 1.69
C GLU A 10 -7.61 10.94 0.70
N TYR A 11 -7.64 11.24 -0.60
CA TYR A 11 -7.88 10.22 -1.61
C TYR A 11 -6.73 9.21 -1.76
N LEU A 12 -5.50 9.62 -1.45
CA LEU A 12 -4.30 8.77 -1.50
C LEU A 12 -3.92 8.17 -0.12
N ARG A 13 -4.77 8.30 0.90
CA ARG A 13 -4.49 7.79 2.26
C ARG A 13 -4.16 6.29 2.33
N ASN A 14 -4.55 5.51 1.32
CA ASN A 14 -4.24 4.09 1.22
C ASN A 14 -3.00 3.80 0.35
N VAL A 15 -2.25 4.83 -0.08
CA VAL A 15 -1.05 4.66 -0.88
C VAL A 15 0.19 4.86 0.00
N TYR A 16 1.13 3.91 -0.11
CA TYR A 16 2.48 4.05 0.45
C TYR A 16 3.47 4.21 -0.70
N PHE A 17 4.30 5.21 -0.60
CA PHE A 17 5.20 5.62 -1.67
C PHE A 17 6.64 5.22 -1.38
N ILE A 18 7.32 4.72 -2.40
CA ILE A 18 8.76 4.50 -2.39
C ILE A 18 9.34 5.29 -3.55
N SER A 19 10.15 6.30 -3.24
CA SER A 19 10.77 7.19 -4.21
C SER A 19 12.28 7.30 -3.99
N GLY A 20 12.96 8.23 -4.64
CA GLY A 20 14.39 8.50 -4.45
C GLY A 20 15.20 8.49 -5.73
N THR A 21 16.53 8.35 -5.58
CA THR A 21 17.47 8.40 -6.71
C THR A 21 17.38 7.16 -7.60
N ALA A 22 17.95 7.25 -8.80
CA ALA A 22 18.21 6.07 -9.60
C ALA A 22 19.10 5.09 -8.80
N CYS A 23 19.00 3.80 -9.08
CA CYS A 23 19.78 2.74 -8.44
C CYS A 23 19.68 2.66 -6.89
N GLY A 24 18.80 3.43 -6.25
CA GLY A 24 18.57 3.39 -4.80
C GLY A 24 17.93 2.10 -4.28
N GLY A 25 17.38 1.26 -5.17
CA GLY A 25 16.74 -0.01 -4.80
C GLY A 25 15.22 0.09 -4.60
N LYS A 26 14.58 1.15 -5.08
CA LYS A 26 13.12 1.37 -5.00
C LYS A 26 12.31 0.15 -5.37
N THR A 27 12.41 -0.28 -6.62
CA THR A 27 11.63 -1.39 -7.19
C THR A 27 11.85 -2.70 -6.43
N THR A 28 13.09 -2.97 -6.00
CA THR A 28 13.44 -4.15 -5.21
C THR A 28 12.72 -4.16 -3.88
N VAL A 29 12.75 -3.04 -3.15
CA VAL A 29 12.11 -2.90 -1.83
C VAL A 29 10.59 -2.92 -1.98
N THR A 30 10.05 -2.20 -2.97
CA THR A 30 8.60 -2.16 -3.23
C THR A 30 8.04 -3.55 -3.55
N LYS A 31 8.71 -4.31 -4.42
CA LYS A 31 8.30 -5.68 -4.75
C LYS A 31 8.40 -6.63 -3.55
N ALA A 32 9.50 -6.55 -2.78
CA ALA A 32 9.67 -7.38 -1.59
C ALA A 32 8.58 -7.10 -0.52
N LEU A 33 8.23 -5.84 -0.30
CA LEU A 33 7.12 -5.46 0.58
C LEU A 33 5.77 -5.93 0.03
N GLY A 34 5.52 -5.74 -1.27
CA GLY A 34 4.30 -6.19 -1.93
C GLY A 34 4.09 -7.70 -1.80
N GLU A 35 5.15 -8.48 -2.00
CA GLU A 35 5.13 -9.94 -1.85
C GLU A 35 4.90 -10.35 -0.38
N LYS A 36 5.67 -9.77 0.56
CA LYS A 36 5.56 -10.08 2.00
C LYS A 36 4.15 -9.86 2.53
N TYR A 37 3.51 -8.75 2.16
CA TYR A 37 2.19 -8.36 2.68
C TYR A 37 1.04 -8.69 1.73
N GLY A 38 1.32 -9.18 0.52
CA GLY A 38 0.31 -9.42 -0.52
C GLY A 38 -0.39 -8.12 -0.96
N ILE A 39 0.34 -7.00 -0.93
CA ILE A 39 -0.15 -5.68 -1.34
C ILE A 39 0.17 -5.49 -2.82
N PRO A 40 -0.79 -5.01 -3.64
CA PRO A 40 -0.52 -4.68 -5.03
C PRO A 40 0.57 -3.60 -5.15
N VAL A 41 1.46 -3.81 -6.11
CA VAL A 41 2.55 -2.86 -6.43
C VAL A 41 2.19 -2.12 -7.72
N TYR A 42 2.33 -0.81 -7.69
CA TYR A 42 2.23 0.08 -8.84
C TYR A 42 3.63 0.63 -9.16
N VAL A 43 4.14 0.31 -10.34
CA VAL A 43 5.45 0.78 -10.82
C VAL A 43 5.21 1.80 -11.93
N ILE A 44 5.67 3.03 -11.74
CA ILE A 44 5.43 4.13 -12.68
C ILE A 44 5.98 3.85 -14.07
N ASP A 45 7.15 3.22 -14.14
CA ASP A 45 7.82 2.93 -15.41
C ASP A 45 7.02 1.95 -16.28
N ASP A 46 6.31 1.00 -15.66
CA ASP A 46 5.45 0.02 -16.35
C ASP A 46 4.21 0.68 -16.99
N GLN A 47 3.84 1.88 -16.54
CA GLN A 47 2.65 2.60 -17.01
C GLN A 47 2.96 3.67 -18.07
N PHE A 48 4.23 3.97 -18.32
CA PHE A 48 4.62 5.10 -19.17
C PHE A 48 3.99 5.04 -20.57
N THR A 49 4.03 3.89 -21.24
CA THR A 49 3.47 3.72 -22.58
C THR A 49 1.95 3.95 -22.61
N ILE A 50 1.24 3.48 -21.57
CA ILE A 50 -0.21 3.67 -21.45
C ILE A 50 -0.52 5.15 -21.26
N HIS A 51 0.19 5.83 -20.36
CA HIS A 51 0.01 7.26 -20.12
C HIS A 51 0.35 8.09 -21.34
N GLN A 52 1.40 7.73 -22.08
CA GLN A 52 1.76 8.41 -23.32
C GLN A 52 0.65 8.29 -24.39
N LEU A 53 0.00 7.13 -24.52
CA LEU A 53 -1.14 6.93 -25.41
C LEU A 53 -2.38 7.75 -25.01
N MET A 54 -2.51 8.10 -23.74
CA MET A 54 -3.60 8.93 -23.20
C MET A 54 -3.28 10.43 -23.23
N SER A 55 -2.02 10.79 -23.49
CA SER A 55 -1.51 12.16 -23.50
C SER A 55 -1.56 12.78 -24.90
N ASP A 56 -1.38 14.10 -25.00
CA ASP A 56 -1.27 14.82 -26.25
C ASP A 56 -0.12 15.84 -26.20
N LYS A 57 0.28 16.33 -27.39
CA LYS A 57 1.41 17.26 -27.54
C LYS A 57 1.16 18.65 -26.98
N GLU A 58 -0.09 19.05 -26.83
CA GLU A 58 -0.47 20.38 -26.32
C GLU A 58 -0.29 20.43 -24.79
N HIS A 59 -0.69 19.35 -24.09
CA HIS A 59 -0.73 19.31 -22.64
C HIS A 59 0.46 18.56 -22.02
N GLN A 60 0.99 17.54 -22.72
CA GLN A 60 2.15 16.76 -22.26
C GLN A 60 3.25 16.73 -23.34
N PRO A 61 3.85 17.90 -23.68
CA PRO A 61 4.81 18.01 -24.78
C PRO A 61 6.06 17.16 -24.60
N THR A 62 6.55 16.98 -23.36
CA THR A 62 7.78 16.19 -23.14
C THR A 62 7.55 14.69 -23.27
N MET A 63 6.42 14.16 -22.78
CA MET A 63 6.05 12.76 -22.99
C MET A 63 5.80 12.43 -24.48
N ASN A 64 5.40 13.42 -25.27
CA ASN A 64 5.11 13.27 -26.68
C ASN A 64 6.28 13.74 -27.60
N THR A 65 7.45 14.02 -27.04
CA THR A 65 8.66 14.27 -27.82
C THR A 65 9.14 12.96 -28.45
N ILE A 66 9.26 12.96 -29.77
CA ILE A 66 9.76 11.83 -30.55
C ILE A 66 11.15 12.21 -31.08
N PHE A 67 12.14 11.41 -30.81
CA PHE A 67 13.47 11.53 -31.36
C PHE A 67 13.60 10.55 -32.53
N ARG A 68 14.21 10.99 -33.60
CA ARG A 68 14.39 10.22 -34.83
C ARG A 68 15.34 9.03 -34.59
N ASP A 69 16.42 9.27 -33.87
CA ASP A 69 17.51 8.32 -33.61
C ASP A 69 18.27 8.71 -32.33
N ALA A 70 19.31 7.95 -32.00
CA ALA A 70 20.18 8.21 -30.85
C ALA A 70 21.00 9.50 -31.00
N ASP A 71 21.41 9.85 -32.22
CA ASP A 71 22.16 11.09 -32.44
C ASP A 71 21.33 12.30 -32.05
N GLU A 72 20.10 12.43 -32.56
CA GLU A 72 19.20 13.50 -32.17
C GLU A 72 18.90 13.50 -30.69
N PHE A 73 18.79 12.31 -30.07
CA PHE A 73 18.55 12.18 -28.63
C PHE A 73 19.72 12.70 -27.79
N PHE A 74 20.96 12.43 -28.17
CA PHE A 74 22.17 12.76 -27.39
C PHE A 74 22.88 14.03 -27.86
N GLU A 75 22.48 14.66 -28.97
CA GLU A 75 22.94 16.00 -29.37
C GLU A 75 22.50 17.11 -28.41
N ARG A 76 21.50 16.83 -27.58
CA ARG A 76 21.02 17.78 -26.58
C ARG A 76 22.10 18.05 -25.52
N SER A 77 22.13 19.30 -25.06
CA SER A 77 22.93 19.64 -23.88
C SER A 77 22.44 18.86 -22.64
N VAL A 78 23.29 18.71 -21.65
CA VAL A 78 22.94 18.10 -20.37
C VAL A 78 21.72 18.77 -19.72
N ASP A 79 21.65 20.11 -19.81
CA ASP A 79 20.52 20.88 -19.26
C ASP A 79 19.19 20.59 -19.99
N GLU A 80 19.21 20.50 -21.32
CA GLU A 80 18.03 20.14 -22.12
C GLU A 80 17.58 18.70 -21.83
N TYR A 81 18.53 17.77 -21.70
CA TYR A 81 18.19 16.39 -21.36
C TYR A 81 17.60 16.28 -19.95
N ARG A 82 18.16 16.98 -18.96
CA ARG A 82 17.60 17.04 -17.60
C ARG A 82 16.19 17.63 -17.59
N LYS A 83 15.97 18.75 -18.28
CA LYS A 83 14.64 19.37 -18.39
C LYS A 83 13.62 18.42 -19.00
N TRP A 84 14.03 17.68 -20.04
CA TRP A 84 13.16 16.69 -20.66
C TRP A 84 12.81 15.53 -19.70
N LEU A 85 13.80 15.00 -18.96
CA LEU A 85 13.56 13.95 -17.96
C LEU A 85 12.60 14.42 -16.85
N LEU A 86 12.83 15.61 -16.31
CA LEU A 86 11.97 16.19 -15.28
C LEU A 86 10.56 16.51 -15.80
N GLY A 87 10.48 17.02 -17.03
CA GLY A 87 9.21 17.29 -17.69
C GLY A 87 8.38 16.03 -17.87
N ASN A 88 8.99 14.94 -18.37
CA ASN A 88 8.31 13.64 -18.49
C ASN A 88 7.74 13.16 -17.15
N LYS A 89 8.53 13.22 -16.09
CA LYS A 89 8.10 12.79 -14.75
C LYS A 89 6.92 13.62 -14.25
N ARG A 90 6.98 14.95 -14.44
CA ARG A 90 5.92 15.86 -14.01
C ARG A 90 4.64 15.66 -14.81
N GLU A 91 4.74 15.53 -16.14
CA GLU A 91 3.59 15.31 -17.00
C GLU A 91 2.94 13.93 -16.72
N GLN A 92 3.75 12.90 -16.43
CA GLN A 92 3.25 11.57 -16.08
C GLN A 92 2.56 11.55 -14.71
N LEU A 93 2.98 12.40 -13.77
CA LEU A 93 2.47 12.38 -12.40
C LEU A 93 0.96 12.56 -12.33
N ASP A 94 0.38 13.41 -13.17
CA ASP A 94 -1.08 13.64 -13.21
C ASP A 94 -1.85 12.34 -13.52
N PHE A 95 -1.38 11.54 -14.48
CA PHE A 95 -1.97 10.23 -14.79
C PHE A 95 -1.78 9.24 -13.65
N VAL A 96 -0.60 9.22 -13.04
CA VAL A 96 -0.31 8.37 -11.88
C VAL A 96 -1.26 8.66 -10.72
N LEU A 97 -1.51 9.93 -10.42
CA LEU A 97 -2.42 10.32 -9.34
C LEU A 97 -3.86 9.85 -9.62
N LEU A 98 -4.33 9.97 -10.86
CA LEU A 98 -5.65 9.47 -11.26
C LEU A 98 -5.75 7.94 -11.12
N ASP A 99 -4.72 7.22 -11.54
CA ASP A 99 -4.67 5.77 -11.37
C ASP A 99 -4.67 5.36 -9.90
N LEU A 100 -3.83 6.00 -9.09
CA LEU A 100 -3.72 5.69 -7.68
C LEU A 100 -5.00 6.00 -6.90
N ILE A 101 -5.68 7.10 -7.18
CA ILE A 101 -7.00 7.43 -6.59
C ILE A 101 -8.00 6.31 -6.88
N LYS A 102 -8.04 5.82 -8.11
CA LYS A 102 -8.93 4.74 -8.50
C LYS A 102 -8.55 3.40 -7.84
N LEU A 103 -7.26 3.05 -7.89
CA LEU A 103 -6.77 1.75 -7.43
C LEU A 103 -6.75 1.61 -5.91
N SER A 104 -6.52 2.72 -5.17
CA SER A 104 -6.38 2.72 -3.72
C SER A 104 -7.69 2.95 -2.96
N ARG A 105 -8.81 3.10 -3.65
CA ARG A 105 -10.11 3.41 -3.05
C ARG A 105 -10.46 2.46 -1.90
N ASP A 106 -10.31 1.16 -2.13
CA ASP A 106 -10.76 0.11 -1.21
C ASP A 106 -9.62 -0.82 -0.74
N ARG A 107 -8.36 -0.45 -1.02
CA ARG A 107 -7.19 -1.27 -0.69
C ARG A 107 -5.91 -0.46 -0.62
N VAL A 108 -4.95 -0.97 0.14
CA VAL A 108 -3.60 -0.41 0.17
C VAL A 108 -2.86 -0.72 -1.14
N ILE A 109 -2.11 0.27 -1.62
CA ILE A 109 -1.23 0.18 -2.80
C ILE A 109 0.18 0.60 -2.38
N LEU A 110 1.17 -0.14 -2.83
CA LEU A 110 2.59 0.26 -2.81
C LEU A 110 2.93 0.89 -4.15
N CYS A 111 3.44 2.11 -4.15
CA CYS A 111 3.78 2.83 -5.37
C CYS A 111 5.30 3.07 -5.44
N ASP A 112 5.94 2.51 -6.48
CA ASP A 112 7.31 2.87 -6.90
C ASP A 112 7.22 4.08 -7.82
N LEU A 113 7.74 5.21 -7.37
CA LEU A 113 7.50 6.50 -7.98
C LEU A 113 8.79 7.31 -8.08
N HIS A 114 8.85 8.19 -9.05
CA HIS A 114 9.91 9.18 -9.21
C HIS A 114 9.37 10.58 -8.96
N ILE A 115 9.15 10.94 -7.71
CA ILE A 115 8.78 12.32 -7.33
C ILE A 115 9.93 13.02 -6.64
N VAL A 116 9.96 14.33 -6.80
CA VAL A 116 10.78 15.23 -6.00
C VAL A 116 10.10 15.50 -4.66
N VAL A 117 10.87 15.91 -3.66
CA VAL A 117 10.36 16.05 -2.29
C VAL A 117 9.28 17.12 -2.18
N GLU A 118 9.37 18.19 -2.98
CA GLU A 118 8.38 19.27 -3.02
C GLU A 118 6.99 18.77 -3.46
N GLU A 119 6.95 17.78 -4.34
CA GLU A 119 5.69 17.16 -4.78
C GLU A 119 5.14 16.23 -3.71
N ALA A 120 6.01 15.57 -2.91
CA ALA A 120 5.60 14.66 -1.85
C ALA A 120 4.71 15.34 -0.81
N ASP A 121 5.03 16.59 -0.43
CA ASP A 121 4.23 17.35 0.52
C ASP A 121 2.78 17.59 0.07
N SER A 122 2.53 17.59 -1.24
CA SER A 122 1.20 17.82 -1.79
C SER A 122 0.36 16.54 -1.91
N ILE A 123 0.99 15.36 -1.94
CA ILE A 123 0.29 14.11 -2.27
C ILE A 123 0.23 13.11 -1.11
N THR A 124 1.11 13.22 -0.12
CA THR A 124 1.16 12.25 0.98
C THR A 124 1.68 12.84 2.28
N ASP A 125 1.52 12.09 3.37
CA ASP A 125 2.14 12.42 4.64
C ASP A 125 3.54 11.81 4.75
N PRO A 126 4.48 12.46 5.47
CA PRO A 126 5.85 11.94 5.63
C PRO A 126 5.93 10.49 6.12
N SER A 127 4.96 10.03 6.92
CA SER A 127 4.92 8.65 7.43
C SER A 127 4.56 7.60 6.36
N ARG A 128 4.12 8.02 5.19
CA ARG A 128 3.68 7.15 4.09
C ARG A 128 4.60 7.17 2.87
N ILE A 129 5.74 7.84 2.98
CA ILE A 129 6.76 7.87 1.93
C ILE A 129 8.13 7.54 2.49
N ALA A 130 8.86 6.67 1.79
CA ALA A 130 10.25 6.34 2.07
C ALA A 130 11.11 6.62 0.84
N PHE A 131 12.22 7.33 1.04
CA PHE A 131 13.15 7.61 -0.03
C PHE A 131 14.32 6.63 -0.01
N MET A 132 14.52 5.94 -1.14
CA MET A 132 15.65 5.04 -1.38
C MET A 132 16.70 5.79 -2.19
N ILE A 133 17.87 6.01 -1.62
CA ILE A 133 18.91 6.80 -2.25
C ILE A 133 20.20 5.99 -2.48
N SER A 134 20.91 6.32 -3.54
CA SER A 134 22.26 5.84 -3.81
C SER A 134 23.16 7.05 -4.00
N LYS A 135 24.41 6.93 -3.58
CA LYS A 135 25.41 7.98 -3.82
C LYS A 135 25.57 8.23 -5.31
N PRO A 136 25.66 9.51 -5.76
CA PRO A 136 25.73 9.84 -7.18
C PRO A 136 26.86 9.12 -7.91
N GLU A 137 28.03 8.97 -7.30
CA GLU A 137 29.18 8.27 -7.86
C GLU A 137 28.94 6.78 -8.16
N ASN A 138 27.98 6.14 -7.48
CA ASN A 138 27.65 4.73 -7.70
C ASN A 138 26.56 4.54 -8.76
N ILE A 139 25.89 5.62 -9.17
CA ILE A 139 24.70 5.52 -10.04
C ILE A 139 25.12 5.22 -11.47
N VAL A 140 26.13 5.92 -11.98
CA VAL A 140 26.59 5.80 -13.37
C VAL A 140 26.98 4.36 -13.68
N ASP A 141 27.89 3.78 -12.90
CA ASP A 141 28.35 2.40 -13.09
C ASP A 141 27.21 1.38 -12.96
N THR A 142 26.31 1.62 -12.00
CA THR A 142 25.20 0.70 -11.77
C THR A 142 24.11 0.82 -12.84
N TYR A 143 23.78 2.03 -13.28
CA TYR A 143 22.68 2.30 -14.21
C TYR A 143 22.92 1.65 -15.57
N CYS A 144 24.11 1.83 -16.14
CA CYS A 144 24.47 1.29 -17.45
C CYS A 144 24.70 -0.24 -17.43
N ASN A 145 25.04 -0.83 -16.28
CA ASN A 145 25.37 -2.25 -16.18
C ASN A 145 24.19 -3.14 -15.71
N ARG A 146 22.97 -2.59 -15.59
CA ARG A 146 21.79 -3.36 -15.19
C ARG A 146 21.24 -4.18 -16.38
N PRO A 147 20.90 -5.46 -16.18
CA PRO A 147 20.34 -6.30 -17.24
C PRO A 147 19.01 -5.77 -17.81
N ASP A 148 18.19 -5.14 -16.97
CA ASP A 148 16.91 -4.54 -17.35
C ASP A 148 17.07 -3.22 -18.14
N HIS A 149 18.28 -2.66 -18.23
CA HIS A 149 18.61 -1.47 -19.01
C HIS A 149 19.26 -1.78 -20.37
N GLN A 150 19.36 -3.05 -20.75
CA GLN A 150 19.97 -3.45 -22.02
C GLN A 150 19.40 -2.70 -23.24
N PRO A 151 18.06 -2.52 -23.40
CA PRO A 151 17.54 -1.76 -24.53
C PRO A 151 18.03 -0.30 -24.59
N PHE A 152 18.20 0.34 -23.43
CA PHE A 152 18.74 1.69 -23.37
C PHE A 152 20.24 1.73 -23.67
N ASN A 153 21.01 0.74 -23.21
CA ASN A 153 22.43 0.59 -23.56
C ASN A 153 22.59 0.37 -25.06
N ASP A 154 21.77 -0.49 -25.66
CA ASP A 154 21.77 -0.72 -27.12
C ASP A 154 21.46 0.57 -27.89
N PHE A 155 20.56 1.39 -27.34
CA PHE A 155 20.21 2.70 -27.91
C PHE A 155 21.41 3.66 -27.83
N ILE A 156 22.12 3.76 -26.69
CA ILE A 156 23.34 4.58 -26.58
C ILE A 156 24.39 4.09 -27.59
N HIS A 157 24.59 2.79 -27.72
CA HIS A 157 25.54 2.19 -28.66
C HIS A 157 25.18 2.44 -30.14
N SER A 158 23.92 2.78 -30.44
CA SER A 158 23.50 3.10 -31.81
C SER A 158 23.82 4.54 -32.23
N ALA A 159 24.28 5.39 -31.31
CA ALA A 159 24.73 6.74 -31.66
C ALA A 159 26.02 6.70 -32.50
N SER A 160 26.15 7.60 -33.45
CA SER A 160 27.33 7.70 -34.32
C SER A 160 28.61 8.05 -33.55
N ASP A 161 28.49 8.85 -32.48
CA ASP A 161 29.57 9.10 -31.48
C ASP A 161 29.13 8.53 -30.13
N PHE A 162 29.41 7.24 -29.91
CA PHE A 162 29.09 6.53 -28.69
C PHE A 162 29.71 7.18 -27.44
N GLU A 163 30.99 7.64 -27.52
CA GLU A 163 31.65 8.22 -26.34
C GLU A 163 31.03 9.55 -25.94
N ALA A 164 30.65 10.40 -26.90
CA ALA A 164 29.93 11.63 -26.62
C ALA A 164 28.52 11.36 -26.07
N ALA A 165 27.76 10.43 -26.66
CA ALA A 165 26.43 10.04 -26.19
C ALA A 165 26.47 9.49 -24.75
N LYS A 166 27.43 8.62 -24.47
CA LYS A 166 27.68 8.07 -23.14
C LYS A 166 28.04 9.16 -22.14
N ALA A 167 28.94 10.07 -22.47
CA ALA A 167 29.35 11.17 -21.60
C ALA A 167 28.15 12.08 -21.25
N THR A 168 27.31 12.43 -22.24
CA THR A 168 26.09 13.23 -22.03
C THR A 168 25.13 12.53 -21.09
N CYS A 169 24.91 11.23 -21.28
CA CYS A 169 24.05 10.42 -20.41
C CYS A 169 24.58 10.37 -18.96
N GLU A 170 25.86 10.03 -18.78
CA GLU A 170 26.51 9.93 -17.48
C GLU A 170 26.49 11.25 -16.72
N GLN A 171 26.83 12.35 -17.38
CA GLN A 171 26.78 13.68 -16.79
C GLN A 171 25.35 14.05 -16.37
N THR A 172 24.36 13.84 -17.24
CA THR A 172 22.96 14.12 -16.96
C THR A 172 22.45 13.36 -15.74
N LEU A 173 22.75 12.05 -15.67
CA LEU A 173 22.37 11.21 -14.53
C LEU A 173 23.07 11.65 -13.24
N THR A 174 24.34 11.99 -13.31
CA THR A 174 25.12 12.45 -12.14
C THR A 174 24.55 13.74 -11.58
N GLU A 175 24.34 14.75 -12.43
CA GLU A 175 23.83 16.04 -11.98
C GLU A 175 22.41 15.92 -11.39
N LEU A 176 21.50 15.25 -12.12
CA LEU A 176 20.12 15.07 -11.64
C LEU A 176 20.05 14.32 -10.31
N ASN A 177 20.81 13.21 -10.19
CA ASN A 177 20.77 12.42 -8.97
C ASN A 177 21.52 13.08 -7.81
N THR A 178 22.52 13.91 -8.08
CA THR A 178 23.22 14.71 -7.05
C THR A 178 22.27 15.72 -6.40
N GLU A 179 21.46 16.41 -7.20
CA GLU A 179 20.46 17.34 -6.69
C GLU A 179 19.42 16.62 -5.82
N VAL A 180 18.82 15.54 -6.36
CA VAL A 180 17.81 14.75 -5.64
C VAL A 180 18.39 14.14 -4.35
N TYR A 181 19.60 13.58 -4.39
CA TYR A 181 20.28 13.03 -3.22
C TYR A 181 20.48 14.06 -2.11
N ASN A 182 21.05 15.21 -2.45
CA ASN A 182 21.32 16.28 -1.49
C ASN A 182 20.02 16.84 -0.89
N PHE A 183 19.02 17.02 -1.73
CA PHE A 183 17.72 17.53 -1.28
C PHE A 183 17.04 16.55 -0.32
N ILE A 184 16.99 15.26 -0.64
CA ILE A 184 16.40 14.25 0.24
C ILE A 184 17.12 14.21 1.59
N LYS A 185 18.45 14.25 1.62
CA LYS A 185 19.22 14.21 2.87
C LYS A 185 18.98 15.41 3.79
N THR A 186 18.55 16.52 3.25
CA THR A 186 18.27 17.75 4.01
C THR A 186 16.79 18.03 4.24
N SER A 187 15.90 17.25 3.64
CA SER A 187 14.45 17.48 3.64
C SER A 187 13.72 17.16 4.95
N GLY A 188 14.33 16.37 5.84
CA GLY A 188 13.67 15.84 7.03
C GLY A 188 12.79 14.59 6.79
N TYR A 189 12.61 14.16 5.55
CA TYR A 189 11.92 12.91 5.23
C TYR A 189 12.74 11.69 5.62
N PHE A 190 12.09 10.55 5.79
CA PHE A 190 12.76 9.27 5.99
C PHE A 190 13.44 8.80 4.70
N TRP A 191 14.70 8.43 4.80
CA TRP A 191 15.45 7.88 3.69
C TRP A 191 16.36 6.73 4.13
N VAL A 192 16.67 5.85 3.18
CA VAL A 192 17.63 4.76 3.34
C VAL A 192 18.63 4.83 2.20
N GLU A 193 19.92 4.93 2.55
CA GLU A 193 21.01 4.91 1.58
C GLU A 193 21.43 3.46 1.29
N ARG A 194 21.52 3.12 0.02
CA ARG A 194 22.08 1.86 -0.44
C ARG A 194 23.62 1.91 -0.35
N ASP A 195 24.18 1.13 0.55
CA ASP A 195 25.61 1.06 0.82
C ASP A 195 26.25 -0.30 0.45
N ASN A 196 25.48 -1.21 -0.18
CA ASN A 196 25.87 -2.57 -0.53
C ASN A 196 26.32 -3.47 0.66
N THR A 197 26.24 -2.99 1.90
CA THR A 197 26.52 -3.76 3.13
C THR A 197 25.24 -4.30 3.76
N ARG A 198 24.12 -3.66 3.50
CA ARG A 198 22.81 -4.02 4.03
C ARG A 198 22.07 -4.94 3.06
N SER A 199 21.51 -6.02 3.60
CA SER A 199 20.66 -6.91 2.83
C SER A 199 19.35 -6.23 2.40
N VAL A 200 18.68 -6.80 1.39
CA VAL A 200 17.31 -6.36 1.01
C VAL A 200 16.36 -6.52 2.20
N ALA A 201 16.45 -7.63 2.95
CA ALA A 201 15.61 -7.88 4.10
C ALA A 201 15.79 -6.83 5.21
N ASP A 202 17.03 -6.43 5.51
CA ASP A 202 17.29 -5.37 6.50
C ASP A 202 16.77 -4.00 6.03
N THR A 203 16.88 -3.72 4.73
CA THR A 203 16.33 -2.50 4.14
C THR A 203 14.81 -2.47 4.21
N VAL A 204 14.16 -3.57 3.86
CA VAL A 204 12.71 -3.77 4.01
C VAL A 204 12.30 -3.54 5.47
N ALA A 205 13.03 -4.11 6.45
CA ALA A 205 12.73 -3.93 7.86
C ALA A 205 12.80 -2.47 8.34
N LEU A 206 13.68 -1.65 7.77
CA LEU A 206 13.72 -0.21 8.07
C LEU A 206 12.50 0.53 7.51
N VAL A 207 12.10 0.21 6.28
CA VAL A 207 10.92 0.81 5.64
C VAL A 207 9.64 0.38 6.34
N GLU A 208 9.52 -0.89 6.72
CA GLU A 208 8.40 -1.40 7.53
C GLU A 208 8.27 -0.66 8.86
N LYS A 209 9.39 -0.45 9.55
CA LYS A 209 9.40 0.31 10.80
C LYS A 209 8.92 1.75 10.58
N HIS A 210 9.36 2.39 9.49
CA HIS A 210 8.95 3.75 9.15
C HIS A 210 7.45 3.83 8.82
N PHE A 211 6.93 2.88 8.05
CA PHE A 211 5.51 2.79 7.70
C PHE A 211 4.62 2.32 8.87
N GLY A 212 5.20 1.96 10.00
CA GLY A 212 4.49 1.37 11.13
C GLY A 212 4.04 -0.09 10.90
N TRP A 213 4.52 -0.77 9.85
CA TRP A 213 4.08 -2.11 9.48
C TRP A 213 4.70 -3.23 10.33
N ARG A 214 5.77 -2.96 11.05
CA ARG A 214 6.40 -3.91 11.99
C ARG A 214 5.51 -4.30 13.16
N LEU A 215 4.45 -3.54 13.39
CA LEU A 215 3.43 -3.89 14.39
C LEU A 215 2.77 -5.25 14.14
N LEU A 216 2.90 -5.81 12.93
CA LEU A 216 2.33 -7.12 12.60
C LEU A 216 3.19 -8.31 13.08
N ASP A 217 4.48 -8.10 13.31
CA ASP A 217 5.35 -9.16 13.87
C ASP A 217 5.04 -9.38 15.36
N ASP A 218 4.54 -8.34 16.04
CA ASP A 218 4.09 -8.35 17.42
C ASP A 218 2.55 -8.39 17.57
N LEU A 219 1.84 -8.73 16.48
CA LEU A 219 0.37 -8.80 16.52
C LEU A 219 -0.08 -10.02 17.31
N GLU A 220 -0.70 -9.76 18.44
CA GLU A 220 -1.32 -10.78 19.28
C GLU A 220 -2.83 -10.80 19.06
N ILE A 221 -3.40 -11.98 18.79
CA ILE A 221 -4.84 -12.18 18.84
C ILE A 221 -5.20 -12.83 20.18
N GLN A 222 -6.09 -12.17 20.90
CA GLN A 222 -6.50 -12.63 22.23
C GLN A 222 -8.01 -12.82 22.27
N LYS A 223 -8.44 -13.93 22.92
CA LYS A 223 -9.84 -14.15 23.26
C LYS A 223 -10.21 -13.27 24.46
N VAL A 224 -11.38 -12.63 24.38
CA VAL A 224 -11.90 -11.81 25.46
C VAL A 224 -12.68 -12.69 26.43
N GLU A 225 -12.35 -12.58 27.72
CA GLU A 225 -13.06 -13.29 28.78
C GLU A 225 -13.95 -12.32 29.57
N LYS A 226 -15.05 -12.83 30.09
CA LYS A 226 -16.01 -12.05 30.88
C LYS A 226 -15.36 -11.37 32.07
N GLY A 227 -15.48 -10.04 32.17
CA GLY A 227 -14.99 -9.27 33.32
C GLY A 227 -13.46 -9.23 33.43
N SER A 228 -12.74 -9.53 32.37
CA SER A 228 -11.29 -9.35 32.31
C SER A 228 -10.92 -7.91 32.03
N ASP A 229 -9.67 -7.51 32.35
CA ASP A 229 -9.12 -6.21 31.99
C ASP A 229 -9.24 -5.98 30.46
N LEU A 230 -9.09 -7.05 29.68
CA LEU A 230 -9.23 -7.02 28.24
C LEU A 230 -10.65 -6.68 27.79
N SER A 231 -11.68 -7.08 28.53
CA SER A 231 -13.08 -6.70 28.26
C SER A 231 -13.30 -5.20 28.49
N ASP A 232 -12.64 -4.62 29.49
CA ASP A 232 -12.73 -3.19 29.77
C ASP A 232 -11.96 -2.37 28.71
N GLU A 233 -10.77 -2.83 28.31
CA GLU A 233 -10.02 -2.24 27.17
C GLU A 233 -10.85 -2.29 25.88
N LEU A 234 -11.54 -3.41 25.62
CA LEU A 234 -12.40 -3.58 24.45
C LEU A 234 -13.59 -2.59 24.45
N LEU A 235 -14.22 -2.36 25.61
CA LEU A 235 -15.28 -1.37 25.73
C LEU A 235 -14.79 0.04 25.33
N VAL A 236 -13.62 0.43 25.83
CA VAL A 236 -12.99 1.71 25.46
C VAL A 236 -12.69 1.77 23.95
N PHE A 237 -12.24 0.65 23.39
CA PHE A 237 -11.98 0.57 21.95
C PHE A 237 -13.26 0.73 21.12
N ILE A 238 -14.34 0.06 21.49
CA ILE A 238 -15.64 0.15 20.82
C ILE A 238 -16.19 1.59 20.88
N GLU A 239 -16.14 2.23 22.04
CA GLU A 239 -16.61 3.62 22.23
C GLU A 239 -15.88 4.63 21.33
N ASN A 240 -14.61 4.37 21.00
CA ASN A 240 -13.78 5.24 20.17
C ASN A 240 -13.62 4.79 18.71
N CYS A 241 -14.21 3.67 18.29
CA CYS A 241 -14.12 3.23 16.90
C CYS A 241 -15.01 4.10 15.99
N SER A 242 -14.70 4.09 14.68
CA SER A 242 -15.45 4.87 13.67
C SER A 242 -16.74 4.20 13.18
N TRP A 243 -17.11 3.07 13.76
CA TRP A 243 -18.31 2.30 13.32
C TRP A 243 -19.54 2.65 14.16
N ASP A 244 -20.05 3.85 13.98
CA ASP A 244 -21.12 4.44 14.82
C ASP A 244 -22.39 3.59 14.87
N GLU A 245 -22.76 2.92 13.77
CA GLU A 245 -23.99 2.15 13.64
C GLU A 245 -24.07 0.93 14.59
N VAL A 246 -22.92 0.38 14.99
CA VAL A 246 -22.87 -0.83 15.83
C VAL A 246 -22.37 -0.58 17.25
N LYS A 247 -21.90 0.63 17.58
CA LYS A 247 -21.32 0.96 18.89
C LYS A 247 -22.24 0.60 20.06
N ASP A 248 -23.49 1.05 20.03
CA ASP A 248 -24.43 0.83 21.12
C ASP A 248 -24.69 -0.67 21.33
N HIS A 249 -24.91 -1.39 20.22
CA HIS A 249 -25.15 -2.82 20.26
C HIS A 249 -23.92 -3.58 20.80
N MET A 250 -22.73 -3.30 20.29
CA MET A 250 -21.49 -3.95 20.73
C MET A 250 -21.13 -3.62 22.17
N THR A 251 -21.34 -2.36 22.59
CA THR A 251 -21.12 -1.94 23.97
C THR A 251 -22.05 -2.69 24.91
N ASP A 252 -23.35 -2.82 24.57
CA ASP A 252 -24.31 -3.56 25.36
C ASP A 252 -23.98 -5.07 25.40
N LEU A 253 -23.59 -5.64 24.27
CA LEU A 253 -23.19 -7.06 24.18
C LEU A 253 -22.00 -7.38 25.09
N VAL A 254 -20.95 -6.56 25.10
CA VAL A 254 -19.75 -6.78 25.91
C VAL A 254 -19.98 -6.41 27.37
N ARG A 255 -20.58 -5.23 27.66
CA ARG A 255 -20.79 -4.74 29.03
C ARG A 255 -21.68 -5.67 29.83
N ASN A 256 -22.76 -6.16 29.26
CA ASN A 256 -23.71 -7.07 29.90
C ASN A 256 -23.37 -8.55 29.65
N TRP A 257 -22.27 -8.81 28.93
CA TRP A 257 -21.81 -10.14 28.55
C TRP A 257 -22.95 -11.03 28.04
N LYS A 258 -23.52 -10.64 26.93
CA LYS A 258 -24.65 -11.35 26.31
C LYS A 258 -24.23 -12.54 25.44
N PHE A 259 -22.98 -12.94 25.53
CA PHE A 259 -22.46 -14.15 24.88
C PHE A 259 -22.89 -15.38 25.64
N THR A 260 -23.32 -16.40 24.91
CA THR A 260 -23.76 -17.69 25.44
C THR A 260 -22.88 -18.81 24.93
N ASP A 261 -22.68 -19.84 25.75
CA ASP A 261 -21.88 -21.03 25.43
C ASP A 261 -20.49 -20.68 24.86
N TRP A 262 -20.28 -20.93 23.57
CA TRP A 262 -19.02 -20.73 22.86
C TRP A 262 -18.91 -19.35 22.21
N GLU A 263 -19.93 -18.54 22.22
CA GLU A 263 -19.88 -17.19 21.68
C GLU A 263 -18.87 -16.33 22.42
N THR A 264 -18.11 -15.53 21.69
CA THR A 264 -17.09 -14.67 22.28
C THR A 264 -16.59 -13.63 21.31
N MET A 265 -15.71 -12.75 21.80
CA MET A 265 -14.97 -11.81 20.99
C MET A 265 -13.48 -12.12 20.99
N PHE A 266 -12.83 -11.71 19.92
CA PHE A 266 -11.39 -11.69 19.76
C PHE A 266 -10.94 -10.27 19.45
N VAL A 267 -9.79 -9.90 19.98
CA VAL A 267 -9.13 -8.62 19.71
C VAL A 267 -7.74 -8.86 19.13
N ALA A 268 -7.35 -7.98 18.22
CA ALA A 268 -5.98 -7.87 17.73
C ALA A 268 -5.28 -6.76 18.50
N LYS A 269 -4.16 -7.05 19.15
CA LYS A 269 -3.33 -6.08 19.88
C LYS A 269 -1.98 -5.91 19.18
N ALA A 270 -1.53 -4.66 19.09
CA ALA A 270 -0.19 -4.28 18.66
C ALA A 270 0.33 -3.19 19.59
N ASP A 271 1.58 -3.27 20.02
CA ASP A 271 2.16 -2.35 21.03
C ASP A 271 1.28 -2.19 22.29
N GLY A 272 0.65 -3.27 22.73
CA GLY A 272 -0.21 -3.26 23.91
C GLY A 272 -1.59 -2.61 23.71
N LYS A 273 -1.95 -2.14 22.50
CA LYS A 273 -3.23 -1.49 22.20
C LYS A 273 -4.09 -2.36 21.30
N ILE A 274 -5.41 -2.35 21.53
CA ILE A 274 -6.36 -2.99 20.61
C ILE A 274 -6.41 -2.17 19.30
N ILE A 275 -6.23 -2.85 18.18
CA ILE A 275 -6.26 -2.27 16.83
C ILE A 275 -7.34 -2.89 15.94
N GLY A 276 -7.99 -3.95 16.40
CA GLY A 276 -9.09 -4.58 15.69
C GLY A 276 -9.84 -5.58 16.58
N MET A 277 -11.02 -5.96 16.13
CA MET A 277 -11.89 -6.92 16.84
C MET A 277 -12.69 -7.76 15.85
N THR A 278 -13.18 -8.91 16.32
CA THR A 278 -14.20 -9.73 15.67
C THR A 278 -14.95 -10.54 16.73
N SER A 279 -16.11 -11.05 16.39
CA SER A 279 -16.90 -11.95 17.24
C SER A 279 -17.22 -13.26 16.54
N VAL A 280 -17.49 -14.30 17.30
CA VAL A 280 -18.13 -15.53 16.84
C VAL A 280 -19.48 -15.66 17.52
N MET A 281 -20.54 -15.86 16.74
CA MET A 281 -21.92 -15.76 17.18
C MET A 281 -22.76 -16.92 16.64
N LYS A 282 -23.81 -17.30 17.40
CA LYS A 282 -24.84 -18.24 16.94
C LYS A 282 -25.79 -17.60 15.94
N GLU A 283 -26.11 -16.34 16.18
CA GLU A 283 -27.01 -15.54 15.36
C GLU A 283 -26.34 -14.22 14.99
N ASP A 284 -26.68 -13.68 13.85
CA ASP A 284 -26.28 -12.36 13.40
C ASP A 284 -27.54 -11.54 13.04
N TYR A 285 -27.37 -10.31 12.55
CA TYR A 285 -28.44 -9.38 12.20
C TYR A 285 -29.26 -9.83 10.96
N TYR A 286 -29.43 -11.18 10.78
CA TYR A 286 -30.13 -11.78 9.65
C TYR A 286 -31.13 -12.84 10.10
N PRO A 287 -32.32 -12.93 9.46
CA PRO A 287 -33.34 -13.92 9.78
C PRO A 287 -32.99 -15.32 9.22
N ARG A 288 -31.83 -15.84 9.58
CA ARG A 288 -31.27 -17.10 9.09
C ARG A 288 -30.75 -18.00 10.23
N PRO A 289 -31.68 -18.45 11.12
CA PRO A 289 -31.29 -19.23 12.31
C PRO A 289 -30.65 -20.57 11.99
N GLU A 290 -30.79 -21.06 10.76
CA GLU A 290 -30.16 -22.31 10.30
C GLU A 290 -28.68 -22.14 9.97
N LEU A 291 -28.18 -20.91 9.80
CA LEU A 291 -26.79 -20.62 9.51
C LEU A 291 -26.05 -20.32 10.81
N MET A 292 -25.06 -21.11 11.14
CA MET A 292 -24.14 -20.88 12.26
C MET A 292 -22.88 -21.74 12.10
N PRO A 293 -21.75 -21.36 12.70
CA PRO A 293 -21.47 -20.10 13.39
C PRO A 293 -21.22 -18.93 12.45
N TRP A 294 -21.53 -17.72 12.93
CA TRP A 294 -21.19 -16.48 12.23
C TRP A 294 -19.89 -15.92 12.76
N ILE A 295 -19.06 -15.40 11.86
CA ILE A 295 -17.98 -14.48 12.21
C ILE A 295 -18.51 -13.08 11.93
N SER A 296 -18.68 -12.30 12.99
CA SER A 296 -19.37 -11.03 12.96
C SER A 296 -18.47 -9.91 13.48
N SER A 297 -18.90 -8.67 13.30
CA SER A 297 -18.25 -7.49 13.88
C SER A 297 -16.76 -7.38 13.56
N VAL A 298 -16.37 -7.72 12.34
CA VAL A 298 -14.98 -7.60 11.88
C VAL A 298 -14.64 -6.13 11.70
N PHE A 299 -13.87 -5.56 12.62
CA PHE A 299 -13.45 -4.16 12.57
C PHE A 299 -11.93 -4.05 12.77
N VAL A 300 -11.31 -3.18 11.98
CA VAL A 300 -9.89 -2.79 12.13
C VAL A 300 -9.81 -1.27 12.07
N SER A 301 -9.10 -0.67 13.04
CA SER A 301 -8.85 0.76 13.06
C SER A 301 -8.20 1.22 11.76
N GLU A 302 -8.59 2.40 11.28
CA GLU A 302 -8.26 2.94 9.96
C GLU A 302 -6.75 2.88 9.64
N ASN A 303 -5.93 3.26 10.63
CA ASN A 303 -4.47 3.30 10.47
C ASN A 303 -3.81 1.92 10.28
N TYR A 304 -4.56 0.84 10.53
CA TYR A 304 -4.08 -0.54 10.44
C TYR A 304 -4.80 -1.35 9.34
N ARG A 305 -5.70 -0.69 8.58
CA ARG A 305 -6.37 -1.32 7.43
C ARG A 305 -5.37 -1.60 6.31
N GLY A 306 -5.66 -2.62 5.52
CA GLY A 306 -4.78 -3.07 4.44
C GLY A 306 -3.58 -3.92 4.88
N LEU A 307 -3.31 -4.01 6.19
CA LEU A 307 -2.21 -4.80 6.76
C LEU A 307 -2.62 -6.24 7.12
N ARG A 308 -3.73 -6.75 6.61
CA ARG A 308 -4.27 -8.10 6.85
C ARG A 308 -4.63 -8.42 8.30
N VAL A 309 -4.82 -7.42 9.16
CA VAL A 309 -5.24 -7.63 10.55
C VAL A 309 -6.57 -8.38 10.62
N SER A 310 -7.55 -7.99 9.77
CA SER A 310 -8.85 -8.70 9.67
C SER A 310 -8.69 -10.17 9.29
N GLY A 311 -7.78 -10.48 8.35
CA GLY A 311 -7.49 -11.87 7.98
C GLY A 311 -6.97 -12.69 9.15
N LYS A 312 -6.03 -12.15 9.93
CA LYS A 312 -5.50 -12.84 11.13
C LYS A 312 -6.57 -13.02 12.23
N LEU A 313 -7.45 -12.02 12.42
CA LEU A 313 -8.60 -12.15 13.33
C LEU A 313 -9.55 -13.27 12.90
N ILE A 314 -9.90 -13.30 11.62
CA ILE A 314 -10.79 -14.31 11.04
C ILE A 314 -10.15 -15.70 11.08
N ASP A 315 -8.87 -15.84 10.77
CA ASP A 315 -8.16 -17.11 10.86
C ASP A 315 -8.15 -17.65 12.29
N TYR A 316 -7.90 -16.78 13.29
CA TYR A 316 -7.95 -17.16 14.70
C TYR A 316 -9.37 -17.58 15.14
N ALA A 317 -10.40 -16.83 14.70
CA ALA A 317 -11.79 -17.17 14.96
C ALA A 317 -12.16 -18.53 14.33
N ASN A 318 -11.72 -18.79 13.11
CA ASN A 318 -11.93 -20.07 12.43
C ASN A 318 -11.22 -21.24 13.15
N GLU A 319 -9.98 -21.05 13.63
CA GLU A 319 -9.29 -22.06 14.42
C GLU A 319 -10.04 -22.37 15.74
N TYR A 320 -10.53 -21.34 16.40
CA TYR A 320 -11.35 -21.49 17.59
C TYR A 320 -12.61 -22.31 17.30
N LEU A 321 -13.35 -21.99 16.24
CA LEU A 321 -14.56 -22.67 15.81
C LEU A 321 -14.28 -24.13 15.41
N ARG A 322 -13.17 -24.37 14.70
CA ARG A 322 -12.71 -25.73 14.35
C ARG A 322 -12.41 -26.55 15.60
N GLY A 323 -11.78 -25.94 16.61
CA GLY A 323 -11.52 -26.56 17.92
C GLY A 323 -12.79 -26.97 18.68
N LEU A 324 -13.94 -26.34 18.37
CA LEU A 324 -15.25 -26.67 18.91
C LEU A 324 -16.00 -27.73 18.08
N GLY A 325 -15.44 -28.15 16.95
CA GLY A 325 -16.02 -29.16 16.06
C GLY A 325 -16.93 -28.62 14.95
N PHE A 326 -16.96 -27.31 14.74
CA PHE A 326 -17.63 -26.74 13.58
C PHE A 326 -16.84 -27.05 12.32
N THR A 327 -17.55 -27.30 11.21
CA THR A 327 -16.97 -27.64 9.91
C THR A 327 -17.06 -26.52 8.91
N GLN A 328 -17.75 -25.44 9.24
CA GLN A 328 -17.90 -24.26 8.37
C GLN A 328 -18.16 -23.02 9.22
N SER A 329 -17.93 -21.84 8.64
CA SER A 329 -18.27 -20.54 9.21
C SER A 329 -18.87 -19.60 8.15
N TYR A 330 -19.68 -18.66 8.57
CA TYR A 330 -20.38 -17.70 7.72
C TYR A 330 -19.95 -16.26 8.01
N ILE A 331 -19.84 -15.43 6.96
CA ILE A 331 -19.61 -13.98 7.09
C ILE A 331 -20.57 -13.24 6.17
N PRO A 332 -21.38 -12.29 6.70
CA PRO A 332 -22.15 -11.35 5.89
C PRO A 332 -21.33 -10.07 5.65
N SER A 333 -21.38 -9.51 4.46
CA SER A 333 -20.68 -8.25 4.17
C SER A 333 -21.08 -7.61 2.86
N GLU A 334 -20.98 -6.29 2.78
CA GLU A 334 -21.06 -5.52 1.53
C GLU A 334 -19.78 -5.61 0.68
N HIS A 335 -18.65 -6.10 1.25
CA HIS A 335 -17.35 -6.10 0.60
C HIS A 335 -17.24 -7.25 -0.43
N VAL A 336 -16.89 -6.89 -1.66
CA VAL A 336 -16.59 -7.84 -2.74
C VAL A 336 -15.06 -8.03 -2.84
N GLY A 337 -14.60 -9.27 -2.94
CA GLY A 337 -13.18 -9.59 -3.13
C GLY A 337 -12.31 -9.50 -1.87
N LEU A 338 -12.88 -9.22 -0.70
CA LEU A 338 -12.14 -9.20 0.57
C LEU A 338 -12.08 -10.59 1.21
N TYR A 339 -13.24 -11.18 1.45
CA TYR A 339 -13.33 -12.46 2.16
C TYR A 339 -12.92 -13.65 1.31
N GLU A 340 -13.02 -13.53 -0.01
CA GLU A 340 -12.50 -14.53 -0.94
C GLU A 340 -10.97 -14.70 -0.81
N ARG A 341 -10.23 -13.63 -0.46
CA ARG A 341 -8.80 -13.70 -0.16
C ARG A 341 -8.48 -14.46 1.12
N TYR A 342 -9.46 -14.60 2.01
CA TYR A 342 -9.36 -15.38 3.25
C TYR A 342 -9.91 -16.80 3.10
N GLY A 343 -10.23 -17.20 1.84
CA GLY A 343 -10.69 -18.54 1.50
C GLY A 343 -12.18 -18.75 1.70
N TYR A 344 -12.96 -17.68 1.80
CA TYR A 344 -14.42 -17.75 1.78
C TYR A 344 -14.95 -17.76 0.35
N HIS A 345 -16.10 -18.36 0.17
CA HIS A 345 -16.83 -18.41 -1.10
C HIS A 345 -18.16 -17.70 -0.97
N TYR A 346 -18.49 -16.84 -1.93
CA TYR A 346 -19.82 -16.22 -2.02
C TYR A 346 -20.87 -17.30 -2.29
N ILE A 347 -22.01 -17.22 -1.57
CA ILE A 347 -23.15 -18.13 -1.74
C ILE A 347 -24.29 -17.41 -2.46
N ASN A 348 -24.82 -16.37 -1.85
CA ASN A 348 -25.96 -15.58 -2.34
C ASN A 348 -26.06 -14.26 -1.56
N ASP A 349 -26.96 -13.39 -1.99
CA ASP A 349 -27.32 -12.22 -1.22
C ASP A 349 -28.33 -12.57 -0.13
N ILE A 350 -28.22 -11.91 1.02
CA ILE A 350 -29.13 -12.01 2.15
C ILE A 350 -29.63 -10.65 2.58
N VAL A 351 -30.87 -10.62 3.09
CA VAL A 351 -31.50 -9.40 3.58
C VAL A 351 -31.43 -9.39 5.10
N ASN A 352 -30.92 -8.31 5.70
CA ASN A 352 -30.85 -8.12 7.14
C ASN A 352 -32.19 -7.63 7.71
N TYR A 353 -32.32 -7.59 9.04
CA TYR A 353 -33.58 -7.13 9.71
C TYR A 353 -33.92 -5.66 9.42
N GLY A 354 -32.99 -4.84 9.00
CA GLY A 354 -33.18 -3.45 8.59
C GLY A 354 -33.62 -3.29 7.13
N GLY A 355 -33.68 -4.40 6.35
CA GLY A 355 -34.02 -4.40 4.93
C GLY A 355 -32.83 -4.12 3.99
N GLY A 356 -31.62 -3.97 4.51
CA GLY A 356 -30.39 -3.90 3.72
C GLY A 356 -30.00 -5.26 3.16
N THR A 357 -29.29 -5.27 2.02
CA THR A 357 -28.84 -6.49 1.37
C THR A 357 -27.33 -6.59 1.44
N ASP A 358 -26.83 -7.74 1.90
CA ASP A 358 -25.40 -8.08 2.01
C ASP A 358 -25.09 -9.35 1.26
N HIS A 359 -23.82 -9.54 0.92
CA HIS A 359 -23.31 -10.79 0.38
C HIS A 359 -23.06 -11.79 1.52
N LEU A 360 -23.50 -13.02 1.36
CA LEU A 360 -23.22 -14.12 2.28
C LEU A 360 -22.04 -14.94 1.78
N PHE A 361 -21.07 -15.11 2.64
CA PHE A 361 -19.88 -15.92 2.37
C PHE A 361 -19.79 -17.11 3.33
N VAL A 362 -19.25 -18.24 2.85
CA VAL A 362 -18.99 -19.44 3.64
C VAL A 362 -17.55 -19.90 3.46
N LYS A 363 -16.98 -20.47 4.51
CA LYS A 363 -15.68 -21.17 4.47
C LYS A 363 -15.80 -22.52 5.17
N GLU A 364 -15.26 -23.58 4.54
CA GLU A 364 -15.01 -24.85 5.20
C GLU A 364 -13.83 -24.73 6.17
N LEU A 365 -13.98 -25.30 7.38
CA LEU A 365 -13.03 -25.19 8.48
C LEU A 365 -12.12 -26.41 8.63
#